data_2a686fef6ddc74f17a30b38be068f554
#
_entry.id   2a686fef6ddc74f17a30b38be068f554
#
_cell.length_a   1.000
_cell.length_b   1.000
_cell.length_c   1.000
_cell.angle_alpha   90.00
_cell.angle_beta   90.00
_cell.angle_gamma   90.00
#
_symmetry.space_group_name_H-M   'P 1'
#
loop_
_entity.id
_entity.type
_entity.pdbx_description
1 polymer ?
#
loop_
_entity_poly.entity_id
_entity_poly.type
_entity_poly.pdbx_seq_one_letter_code
_entity_poly.pdbx_strand_id
1 'polypeptide(L)'
;MSISVGEKAPDFTLSNQHGEEFKLSNYLGRPVALVFYPFSFSGVCTGELCELRDNLSIFRDSSVELAAISVDSKYTQAAFAKAENYDFQVLADFWPHGEVSQKYGVFLEDKGFANRATFLIDSQGVVVAKFITAPGQARNLGEYQTALKLL
;
A
#
# COMPACT_ATOMS: atom_id res chain seq x y z
N MET A 1 -17.34 -3.89 0.71
CA MET A 1 -16.64 -5.18 0.63
C MET A 1 -15.31 -4.98 -0.07
N SER A 2 -14.26 -5.61 0.44
CA SER A 2 -12.95 -5.49 -0.19
C SER A 2 -12.86 -6.33 -1.46
N ILE A 3 -11.93 -5.94 -2.34
CA ILE A 3 -11.66 -6.67 -3.57
C ILE A 3 -11.12 -8.05 -3.20
N SER A 4 -11.59 -9.07 -3.89
CA SER A 4 -11.24 -10.47 -3.61
C SER A 4 -10.04 -10.94 -4.43
N VAL A 5 -9.36 -11.96 -3.92
CA VAL A 5 -8.33 -12.69 -4.69
C VAL A 5 -8.98 -13.24 -5.97
N GLY A 6 -8.31 -13.08 -7.09
CA GLY A 6 -8.82 -13.47 -8.40
C GLY A 6 -9.51 -12.35 -9.17
N GLU A 7 -9.87 -11.24 -8.50
CA GLU A 7 -10.45 -10.09 -9.16
C GLU A 7 -9.38 -9.17 -9.72
N LYS A 8 -9.73 -8.43 -10.75
CA LYS A 8 -8.87 -7.40 -11.31
C LYS A 8 -8.78 -6.23 -10.34
N ALA A 9 -7.58 -5.77 -10.04
CA ALA A 9 -7.38 -4.62 -9.17
C ALA A 9 -7.90 -3.35 -9.85
N PRO A 10 -8.74 -2.54 -9.17
CA PRO A 10 -9.19 -1.27 -9.73
C PRO A 10 -8.03 -0.34 -10.05
N ASP A 11 -8.03 0.26 -11.24
CA ASP A 11 -7.02 1.24 -11.62
C ASP A 11 -7.22 2.55 -10.86
N PHE A 12 -6.12 3.25 -10.62
CA PHE A 12 -6.16 4.57 -9.98
C PHE A 12 -4.91 5.35 -10.32
N THR A 13 -4.97 6.65 -10.07
CA THR A 13 -3.84 7.57 -10.21
C THR A 13 -3.73 8.41 -8.94
N LEU A 14 -2.58 8.40 -8.29
CA LEU A 14 -2.30 9.18 -7.07
C LEU A 14 -0.91 9.80 -7.19
N SER A 15 -0.66 10.90 -6.45
CA SER A 15 0.67 11.48 -6.33
C SER A 15 1.49 10.74 -5.29
N ASN A 16 2.77 10.52 -5.56
CA ASN A 16 3.69 10.01 -4.56
C ASN A 16 4.31 11.16 -3.73
N GLN A 17 5.19 10.85 -2.78
CA GLN A 17 5.80 11.82 -1.88
C GLN A 17 6.71 12.82 -2.60
N HIS A 18 7.10 12.54 -3.83
CA HIS A 18 7.92 13.44 -4.65
C HIS A 18 7.08 14.32 -5.58
N GLY A 19 5.75 14.20 -5.50
CA GLY A 19 4.84 14.90 -6.39
C GLY A 19 4.71 14.27 -7.76
N GLU A 20 5.24 13.07 -7.96
CA GLU A 20 5.15 12.35 -9.22
C GLU A 20 3.87 11.51 -9.26
N GLU A 21 3.35 11.31 -10.46
CA GLU A 21 2.12 10.53 -10.65
C GLU A 21 2.42 9.03 -10.63
N PHE A 22 1.63 8.31 -9.82
CA PHE A 22 1.60 6.85 -9.83
C PHE A 22 0.27 6.41 -10.42
N LYS A 23 0.31 5.68 -11.52
CA LYS A 23 -0.87 5.08 -12.14
C LYS A 23 -0.70 3.58 -12.16
N LEU A 24 -1.62 2.86 -11.51
CA LEU A 24 -1.48 1.41 -11.35
C LEU A 24 -1.35 0.68 -12.70
N SER A 25 -2.13 1.07 -13.70
CA SER A 25 -2.09 0.41 -15.01
C SER A 25 -0.75 0.56 -15.74
N ASN A 26 0.08 1.53 -15.34
CA ASN A 26 1.43 1.66 -15.91
C ASN A 26 2.39 0.56 -15.44
N TYR A 27 1.96 -0.22 -14.45
CA TYR A 27 2.75 -1.33 -13.91
C TYR A 27 2.33 -2.69 -14.46
N LEU A 28 1.42 -2.72 -15.45
CA LEU A 28 1.12 -3.97 -16.16
C LEU A 28 2.41 -4.54 -16.74
N GLY A 29 2.65 -5.84 -16.53
CA GLY A 29 3.91 -6.48 -16.85
C GLY A 29 4.85 -6.61 -15.66
N ARG A 30 4.47 -6.04 -14.50
CA ARG A 30 5.26 -6.05 -13.27
C ARG A 30 4.34 -6.16 -12.07
N PRO A 31 4.65 -7.03 -11.08
CA PRO A 31 3.82 -7.14 -9.88
C PRO A 31 3.91 -5.88 -8.99
N VAL A 32 2.83 -5.61 -8.26
CA VAL A 32 2.74 -4.49 -7.33
C VAL A 32 2.18 -4.96 -6.01
N ALA A 33 2.76 -4.50 -4.90
CA ALA A 33 2.20 -4.68 -3.56
C ALA A 33 1.66 -3.33 -3.09
N LEU A 34 0.35 -3.24 -2.89
CA LEU A 34 -0.30 -2.05 -2.35
C LEU A 34 -0.52 -2.25 -0.85
N VAL A 35 0.04 -1.36 -0.06
CA VAL A 35 0.02 -1.44 1.40
C VAL A 35 -0.75 -0.24 1.95
N PHE A 36 -2.05 -0.44 2.21
CA PHE A 36 -2.89 0.59 2.83
C PHE A 36 -2.57 0.67 4.31
N TYR A 37 -2.47 1.89 4.85
CA TYR A 37 -2.23 2.11 6.27
C TYR A 37 -3.01 3.35 6.74
N PRO A 38 -3.36 3.44 8.06
CA PRO A 38 -4.18 4.54 8.56
C PRO A 38 -3.55 5.92 8.42
N PHE A 39 -2.45 6.19 9.11
CA PHE A 39 -1.83 7.52 9.11
C PHE A 39 -0.31 7.46 9.25
N SER A 40 0.38 8.34 8.54
CA SER A 40 1.79 8.60 8.73
C SER A 40 2.05 9.09 10.16
N PHE A 41 3.20 8.74 10.72
CA PHE A 41 3.65 9.10 12.07
C PHE A 41 2.89 8.43 13.21
N SER A 42 1.88 7.60 12.97
CA SER A 42 1.27 6.81 14.04
C SER A 42 2.22 5.67 14.43
N GLY A 43 2.21 5.28 15.72
CA GLY A 43 3.19 4.32 16.26
C GLY A 43 3.18 2.98 15.54
N VAL A 44 2.01 2.36 15.34
CA VAL A 44 1.90 1.06 14.66
C VAL A 44 2.28 1.18 13.20
N CYS A 45 1.83 2.23 12.52
CA CYS A 45 2.16 2.45 11.11
C CYS A 45 3.67 2.65 10.92
N THR A 46 4.30 3.46 11.77
CA THR A 46 5.74 3.71 11.69
C THR A 46 6.53 2.40 11.85
N GLY A 47 6.20 1.60 12.87
CA GLY A 47 6.87 0.32 13.11
C GLY A 47 6.70 -0.65 11.95
N GLU A 48 5.48 -0.75 11.42
CA GLU A 48 5.16 -1.65 10.31
C GLU A 48 5.90 -1.27 9.02
N LEU A 49 5.88 0.02 8.67
CA LEU A 49 6.55 0.49 7.46
C LEU A 49 8.08 0.46 7.60
N CYS A 50 8.59 0.66 8.80
CA CYS A 50 10.03 0.50 9.07
C CYS A 50 10.47 -0.94 8.88
N GLU A 51 9.63 -1.91 9.25
CA GLU A 51 9.93 -3.33 9.00
C GLU A 51 9.98 -3.61 7.50
N LEU A 52 9.06 -3.03 6.71
CA LEU A 52 9.09 -3.16 5.25
C LEU A 52 10.34 -2.49 4.67
N ARG A 53 10.71 -1.31 5.18
CA ARG A 53 11.93 -0.62 4.76
C ARG A 53 13.16 -1.50 4.98
N ASP A 54 13.26 -2.11 6.15
CA ASP A 54 14.43 -2.91 6.52
C ASP A 54 14.49 -4.24 5.76
N ASN A 55 13.37 -4.66 5.16
CA ASN A 55 13.26 -5.91 4.41
C ASN A 55 12.86 -5.69 2.96
N LEU A 56 13.16 -4.51 2.42
CA LEU A 56 12.75 -4.12 1.07
C LEU A 56 13.29 -5.07 -0.02
N SER A 57 14.41 -5.73 0.25
CA SER A 57 15.01 -6.68 -0.69
C SER A 57 14.08 -7.84 -1.06
N ILE A 58 13.18 -8.26 -0.15
CA ILE A 58 12.25 -9.36 -0.49
C ILE A 58 11.33 -9.00 -1.65
N PHE A 59 10.97 -7.71 -1.78
CA PHE A 59 10.16 -7.20 -2.88
C PHE A 59 11.01 -7.01 -4.14
N ARG A 60 12.19 -6.42 -3.99
CA ARG A 60 13.11 -6.18 -5.10
C ARG A 60 13.56 -7.48 -5.76
N ASP A 61 13.85 -8.49 -4.97
CA ASP A 61 14.28 -9.80 -5.48
C ASP A 61 13.17 -10.49 -6.29
N SER A 62 11.91 -10.15 -6.02
CA SER A 62 10.75 -10.64 -6.77
C SER A 62 10.28 -9.65 -7.85
N SER A 63 11.02 -8.58 -8.08
CA SER A 63 10.68 -7.50 -9.02
C SER A 63 9.33 -6.84 -8.73
N VAL A 64 8.93 -6.80 -7.47
CA VAL A 64 7.65 -6.22 -7.03
C VAL A 64 7.83 -4.75 -6.68
N GLU A 65 6.97 -3.90 -7.23
CA GLU A 65 6.90 -2.50 -6.83
C GLU A 65 6.09 -2.39 -5.54
N LEU A 66 6.69 -1.84 -4.49
CA LEU A 66 6.01 -1.61 -3.22
C LEU A 66 5.50 -0.18 -3.15
N ALA A 67 4.21 -0.01 -2.90
CA ALA A 67 3.58 1.29 -2.75
C ALA A 67 2.69 1.31 -1.51
N ALA A 68 2.98 2.20 -0.57
CA ALA A 68 2.16 2.41 0.61
C ALA A 68 1.14 3.51 0.33
N ILE A 69 -0.08 3.39 0.87
CA ILE A 69 -1.17 4.32 0.58
C ILE A 69 -1.82 4.74 1.89
N SER A 70 -1.97 6.04 2.10
CA SER A 70 -2.74 6.60 3.21
C SER A 70 -3.54 7.81 2.76
N VAL A 71 -4.44 8.28 3.62
CA VAL A 71 -5.24 9.48 3.35
C VAL A 71 -4.50 10.78 3.68
N ASP A 72 -3.24 10.69 4.08
CA ASP A 72 -2.41 11.87 4.35
C ASP A 72 -2.14 12.66 3.07
N SER A 73 -1.81 13.95 3.24
CA SER A 73 -1.34 14.74 2.12
C SER A 73 0.05 14.26 1.67
N LYS A 74 0.42 14.55 0.43
CA LYS A 74 1.77 14.23 -0.07
C LYS A 74 2.87 14.91 0.74
N TYR A 75 2.58 16.07 1.32
CA TYR A 75 3.55 16.80 2.15
C TYR A 75 3.83 16.08 3.45
N THR A 76 2.78 15.58 4.11
CA THR A 76 2.93 14.77 5.32
C THR A 76 3.68 13.48 5.01
N GLN A 77 3.36 12.84 3.91
CA GLN A 77 4.02 11.60 3.48
C GLN A 77 5.48 11.83 3.11
N ALA A 78 5.81 12.96 2.49
CA ALA A 78 7.19 13.32 2.18
C ALA A 78 8.02 13.48 3.46
N ALA A 79 7.46 14.16 4.47
CA ALA A 79 8.12 14.32 5.76
C ALA A 79 8.32 12.98 6.46
N PHE A 80 7.31 12.11 6.42
CA PHE A 80 7.35 10.78 7.01
C PHE A 80 8.40 9.90 6.33
N ALA A 81 8.39 9.83 5.01
CA ALA A 81 9.34 9.04 4.25
C ALA A 81 10.78 9.53 4.46
N LYS A 82 10.98 10.84 4.54
CA LYS A 82 12.30 11.42 4.79
C LYS A 82 12.79 11.11 6.20
N ALA A 83 11.92 11.27 7.20
CA ALA A 83 12.27 11.01 8.60
C ALA A 83 12.68 9.56 8.83
N GLU A 84 12.04 8.62 8.13
CA GLU A 84 12.24 7.18 8.30
C GLU A 84 13.07 6.54 7.19
N ASN A 85 13.54 7.32 6.22
CA ASN A 85 14.34 6.83 5.08
C ASN A 85 13.61 5.75 4.26
N TYR A 86 12.33 5.94 3.99
CA TYR A 86 11.59 5.01 3.13
C TYR A 86 12.00 5.20 1.66
N ASP A 87 12.43 4.11 1.03
CA ASP A 87 12.84 4.09 -0.38
C ASP A 87 11.80 3.38 -1.26
N PHE A 88 10.56 3.38 -0.82
CA PHE A 88 9.40 2.93 -1.60
C PHE A 88 8.43 4.09 -1.77
N GLN A 89 7.51 3.95 -2.72
CA GLN A 89 6.55 5.02 -2.97
C GLN A 89 5.49 5.08 -1.87
N VAL A 90 5.12 6.30 -1.50
CA VAL A 90 4.04 6.57 -0.54
C VAL A 90 3.04 7.45 -1.26
N LEU A 91 1.82 6.96 -1.42
CA LEU A 91 0.80 7.55 -2.27
C LEU A 91 -0.28 8.26 -1.45
N ALA A 92 -0.68 9.45 -1.90
CA ALA A 92 -1.62 10.30 -1.20
C ALA A 92 -3.05 10.08 -1.68
N ASP A 93 -3.84 9.33 -0.93
CA ASP A 93 -5.28 9.15 -1.15
C ASP A 93 -6.05 10.25 -0.42
N PHE A 94 -5.55 11.49 -0.55
CA PHE A 94 -6.01 12.64 0.20
C PHE A 94 -7.30 13.23 -0.37
N TRP A 95 -7.37 13.36 -1.69
CA TRP A 95 -8.54 13.99 -2.32
C TRP A 95 -8.84 13.41 -3.70
N PRO A 96 -10.09 13.01 -4.03
CA PRO A 96 -11.20 12.95 -3.06
C PRO A 96 -10.86 12.01 -1.91
N HIS A 97 -11.18 12.42 -0.69
CA HIS A 97 -10.68 11.79 0.53
C HIS A 97 -11.00 10.30 0.60
N GLY A 98 -9.97 9.45 0.58
CA GLY A 98 -10.12 8.01 0.69
C GLY A 98 -10.74 7.34 -0.54
N GLU A 99 -10.74 8.00 -1.70
CA GLU A 99 -11.39 7.45 -2.90
C GLU A 99 -10.83 6.09 -3.30
N VAL A 100 -9.51 5.94 -3.30
CA VAL A 100 -8.86 4.68 -3.67
C VAL A 100 -9.11 3.62 -2.60
N SER A 101 -9.03 3.99 -1.33
CA SER A 101 -9.37 3.08 -0.23
C SER A 101 -10.80 2.57 -0.36
N GLN A 102 -11.73 3.43 -0.78
CA GLN A 102 -13.12 3.03 -1.03
C GLN A 102 -13.23 2.06 -2.20
N LYS A 103 -12.51 2.31 -3.29
CA LYS A 103 -12.49 1.40 -4.45
C LYS A 103 -12.02 0.00 -4.08
N TYR A 104 -11.07 -0.08 -3.15
CA TYR A 104 -10.55 -1.37 -2.68
C TYR A 104 -11.36 -1.95 -1.52
N GLY A 105 -12.37 -1.22 -1.04
CA GLY A 105 -13.27 -1.67 0.02
C GLY A 105 -12.62 -1.73 1.40
N VAL A 106 -11.62 -0.88 1.65
CA VAL A 106 -10.86 -0.87 2.91
C VAL A 106 -10.94 0.47 3.66
N PHE A 107 -11.77 1.39 3.19
CA PHE A 107 -11.95 2.67 3.85
C PHE A 107 -12.90 2.53 5.05
N LEU A 108 -12.48 3.05 6.21
CA LEU A 108 -13.30 3.06 7.42
C LEU A 108 -14.06 4.38 7.48
N GLU A 109 -15.32 4.36 7.03
CA GLU A 109 -16.14 5.58 6.89
C GLU A 109 -16.37 6.33 8.20
N ASP A 110 -16.48 5.60 9.30
CA ASP A 110 -16.67 6.20 10.63
C ASP A 110 -15.38 6.81 11.20
N LYS A 111 -14.25 6.53 10.59
CA LYS A 111 -12.94 6.98 11.09
C LYS A 111 -12.21 7.89 10.10
N GLY A 112 -12.55 7.83 8.82
CA GLY A 112 -11.96 8.68 7.78
C GLY A 112 -10.58 8.28 7.31
N PHE A 113 -10.19 7.02 7.52
CA PHE A 113 -8.91 6.49 7.04
C PHE A 113 -9.04 5.03 6.61
N ALA A 114 -7.98 4.50 5.99
CA ALA A 114 -7.96 3.11 5.53
C ALA A 114 -7.64 2.15 6.66
N ASN A 115 -8.22 0.96 6.57
CA ASN A 115 -7.79 -0.17 7.38
C ASN A 115 -6.39 -0.62 6.94
N ARG A 116 -5.73 -1.48 7.72
CA ARG A 116 -4.43 -2.06 7.33
C ARG A 116 -4.69 -3.22 6.37
N ALA A 117 -4.53 -2.97 5.10
CA ALA A 117 -4.80 -3.95 4.06
C ALA A 117 -3.67 -3.99 3.05
N THR A 118 -3.26 -5.20 2.67
CA THR A 118 -2.27 -5.40 1.63
C THR A 118 -2.91 -6.19 0.50
N PHE A 119 -2.69 -5.71 -0.73
CA PHE A 119 -3.10 -6.41 -1.95
C PHE A 119 -1.86 -6.66 -2.79
N LEU A 120 -1.58 -7.93 -3.06
CA LEU A 120 -0.52 -8.30 -3.98
C LEU A 120 -1.12 -8.53 -5.35
N ILE A 121 -0.65 -7.79 -6.33
CA ILE A 121 -1.19 -7.74 -7.69
C ILE A 121 -0.14 -8.30 -8.64
N ASP A 122 -0.53 -9.25 -9.48
CA ASP A 122 0.40 -9.86 -10.43
C ASP A 122 0.63 -8.96 -11.66
N SER A 123 1.49 -9.42 -12.57
CA SER A 123 1.84 -8.66 -13.77
C SER A 123 0.67 -8.43 -14.74
N GLN A 124 -0.44 -9.13 -14.55
CA GLN A 124 -1.65 -8.98 -15.36
C GLN A 124 -2.71 -8.10 -14.70
N GLY A 125 -2.40 -7.56 -13.52
CA GLY A 125 -3.31 -6.67 -12.80
C GLY A 125 -4.35 -7.41 -11.95
N VAL A 126 -4.13 -8.69 -11.66
CA VAL A 126 -5.06 -9.52 -10.87
C VAL A 126 -4.54 -9.65 -9.45
N VAL A 127 -5.44 -9.53 -8.47
CA VAL A 127 -5.10 -9.71 -7.04
C VAL A 127 -4.84 -11.20 -6.79
N VAL A 128 -3.62 -11.55 -6.37
CA VAL A 128 -3.24 -12.93 -6.07
C VAL A 128 -3.17 -13.22 -4.58
N ALA A 129 -3.07 -12.18 -3.75
CA ALA A 129 -3.09 -12.33 -2.30
C ALA A 129 -3.65 -11.06 -1.65
N LYS A 130 -4.29 -11.24 -0.50
CA LYS A 130 -4.87 -10.15 0.28
C LYS A 130 -4.80 -10.52 1.75
N PHE A 131 -4.40 -9.58 2.60
CA PHE A 131 -4.51 -9.75 4.05
C PHE A 131 -4.82 -8.41 4.70
N ILE A 132 -5.68 -8.45 5.72
CA ILE A 132 -6.22 -7.27 6.39
C ILE A 132 -6.14 -7.47 7.90
N THR A 133 -5.68 -6.43 8.62
CA THR A 133 -5.70 -6.41 10.09
C THR A 133 -6.42 -5.15 10.56
N ALA A 134 -6.82 -5.12 11.84
CA ALA A 134 -7.40 -3.92 12.46
C ALA A 134 -6.37 -2.80 12.53
N PRO A 135 -6.80 -1.51 12.61
CA PRO A 135 -5.86 -0.38 12.64
C PRO A 135 -4.81 -0.44 13.73
N GLY A 136 -5.13 -1.03 14.89
CA GLY A 136 -4.19 -1.17 15.99
C GLY A 136 -3.28 -2.40 15.92
N GLN A 137 -3.38 -3.19 14.85
CA GLN A 137 -2.66 -4.46 14.74
C GLN A 137 -1.79 -4.49 13.48
N ALA A 138 -0.46 -4.53 13.64
CA ALA A 138 0.47 -4.60 12.52
C ALA A 138 0.33 -5.91 11.75
N ARG A 139 0.60 -5.84 10.44
CA ARG A 139 0.67 -7.03 9.59
C ARG A 139 1.99 -7.74 9.82
N ASN A 140 1.99 -9.06 9.67
CA ASN A 140 3.18 -9.89 9.89
C ASN A 140 4.03 -9.95 8.60
N LEU A 141 5.33 -9.74 8.73
CA LEU A 141 6.25 -9.84 7.58
C LEU A 141 6.19 -11.23 6.92
N GLY A 142 5.96 -12.28 7.70
CA GLY A 142 5.80 -13.64 7.17
C GLY A 142 4.66 -13.78 6.17
N GLU A 143 3.58 -13.02 6.33
CA GLU A 143 2.47 -13.02 5.38
C GLU A 143 2.92 -12.46 4.02
N TYR A 144 3.77 -11.42 4.02
CA TYR A 144 4.34 -10.88 2.79
C TYR A 144 5.22 -11.92 2.10
N GLN A 145 6.08 -12.58 2.86
CA GLN A 145 6.97 -13.61 2.33
C GLN A 145 6.20 -14.76 1.70
N THR A 146 5.14 -15.22 2.37
CA THR A 146 4.27 -16.29 1.86
C THR A 146 3.54 -15.84 0.59
N ALA A 147 2.99 -14.61 0.60
CA ALA A 147 2.25 -14.07 -0.54
C ALA A 147 3.13 -13.91 -1.78
N LEU A 148 4.38 -13.48 -1.62
CA LEU A 148 5.30 -13.28 -2.74
C LEU A 148 5.58 -14.56 -3.51
N LYS A 149 5.43 -15.72 -2.86
CA LYS A 149 5.61 -17.02 -3.52
C LYS A 149 4.49 -17.35 -4.51
N LEU A 150 3.39 -16.59 -4.47
CA LEU A 150 2.25 -16.80 -5.38
C LEU A 150 2.45 -16.10 -6.73
N LEU A 151 3.48 -15.30 -6.89
CA LEU A 151 3.79 -14.61 -8.14
C LEU A 151 4.51 -15.50 -9.14
#